data_9e44c8564b772c283581406436554ffc
#
_entry.id   9e44c8564b772c283581406436554ffc
#
_cell.length_a   1.000
_cell.length_b   1.000
_cell.length_c   1.000
_cell.angle_alpha   90.00
_cell.angle_beta   90.00
_cell.angle_gamma   90.00
#
_symmetry.space_group_name_H-M   'P 1'
#
loop_
_entity.id
_entity.type
_entity.pdbx_description
1 polymer ?
#
loop_
_entity_poly.entity_id
_entity_poly.type
_entity_poly.pdbx_seq_one_letter_code
_entity_poly.pdbx_strand_id
1 'polypeptide(L)'
;MDHAVRDASADFIESLCAEYQKHNQIDPAFYERYRVKRGLRNADGTGVMAGVTQIGNVMGYYVQDGERIPAPGKLVYRGIDVEELINGFVSEGRFGFEETAYLLLFGALPTRAQLTAFEGLLSAHRALPPMFTEDMILKAPSPDVMNKLARSVLALYSYDGRPDDMSLPNQLRQAVELIARVPVIVAHAFAAKRHYYDNESLYLHRPQEGLSVAQNFLYSVRHDNRYTDEEARLLDLCLVLHAEHGGGNNSAFACRVLSSSGTDIYSSIAAAVGSLKGPRHGGANKKVMEMFGHIEAEVSDWTDDDAVRDCLGRLLRKEAGDRSGLIYGIGHAIYTLSDPRAVLLKRFARSLAETKGMLDEFELFERVERLTPEVLRTVKGEEKVVCANVDLFSGLVYKMMGIPMELYTPLFAVARMVGWCAHRIEEVCQPANRIIRPAYKAVAPMRAFVPLDQR
;
A
#
# COMPACT_ATOMS: atom_id res chain seq x y z
N MET A 1 33.34 17.76 23.06
CA MET A 1 33.73 16.32 22.90
C MET A 1 33.20 15.70 21.59
N ASP A 2 32.67 16.50 20.61
CA ASP A 2 31.77 15.88 19.65
C ASP A 2 32.10 15.90 18.18
N HIS A 3 32.92 16.83 17.67
CA HIS A 3 33.27 16.81 16.24
C HIS A 3 34.37 15.78 15.92
N ALA A 4 35.46 15.76 16.66
CA ALA A 4 36.57 14.83 16.39
C ALA A 4 36.20 13.34 16.55
N VAL A 5 35.31 13.01 17.51
CA VAL A 5 34.83 11.62 17.68
C VAL A 5 33.82 11.24 16.56
N ARG A 6 33.06 12.19 16.07
CA ARG A 6 32.15 11.96 14.93
C ARG A 6 32.95 11.76 13.63
N ASP A 7 33.94 12.55 13.38
CA ASP A 7 34.77 12.46 12.18
C ASP A 7 35.60 11.12 12.18
N ALA A 8 36.22 10.76 13.29
CA ALA A 8 36.93 9.48 13.42
C ALA A 8 35.99 8.26 13.27
N SER A 9 34.71 8.37 13.70
CA SER A 9 33.75 7.30 13.49
C SER A 9 33.27 7.22 12.03
N ALA A 10 33.20 8.33 11.32
CA ALA A 10 32.82 8.37 9.90
C ALA A 10 33.91 7.70 9.03
N ASP A 11 35.18 8.09 9.21
CA ASP A 11 36.33 7.48 8.51
C ASP A 11 36.43 5.97 8.76
N PHE A 12 36.14 5.55 10.00
CA PHE A 12 36.14 4.12 10.33
C PHE A 12 34.99 3.39 9.63
N ILE A 13 33.78 3.98 9.58
CA ILE A 13 32.65 3.39 8.83
C ILE A 13 32.96 3.30 7.34
N GLU A 14 33.62 4.30 6.73
CA GLU A 14 34.03 4.22 5.33
C GLU A 14 35.03 3.05 5.09
N SER A 15 35.99 2.84 6.00
CA SER A 15 36.90 1.70 5.91
C SER A 15 36.16 0.36 6.00
N LEU A 16 35.17 0.24 6.87
CA LEU A 16 34.31 -0.95 6.97
C LEU A 16 33.46 -1.14 5.70
N CYS A 17 33.00 -0.07 5.07
CA CYS A 17 32.29 -0.15 3.77
C CYS A 17 33.18 -0.71 2.68
N ALA A 18 34.45 -0.27 2.61
CA ALA A 18 35.42 -0.78 1.65
C ALA A 18 35.69 -2.28 1.88
N GLU A 19 35.85 -2.71 3.15
CA GLU A 19 36.02 -4.12 3.51
C GLU A 19 34.76 -4.95 3.17
N TYR A 20 33.58 -4.45 3.44
CA TYR A 20 32.30 -5.08 3.04
C TYR A 20 32.26 -5.32 1.52
N GLN A 21 32.62 -4.32 0.73
CA GLN A 21 32.58 -4.41 -0.74
C GLN A 21 33.52 -5.46 -1.30
N LYS A 22 34.68 -5.68 -0.67
CA LYS A 22 35.65 -6.73 -1.09
C LYS A 22 35.11 -8.14 -0.90
N HIS A 23 34.34 -8.38 0.16
CA HIS A 23 34.01 -9.73 0.63
C HIS A 23 32.55 -10.14 0.46
N ASN A 24 31.64 -9.20 0.18
CA ASN A 24 30.20 -9.44 0.21
C ASN A 24 29.49 -9.26 -1.15
N GLN A 25 30.21 -9.46 -2.24
CA GLN A 25 29.62 -9.45 -3.57
C GLN A 25 29.19 -10.86 -3.97
N ILE A 26 27.92 -10.94 -4.47
CA ILE A 26 27.39 -12.16 -5.06
C ILE A 26 27.47 -12.02 -6.58
N ASP A 27 28.19 -12.94 -7.22
CA ASP A 27 28.30 -13.00 -8.68
C ASP A 27 26.88 -13.24 -9.26
N PRO A 28 26.38 -12.33 -10.12
CA PRO A 28 25.07 -12.47 -10.78
C PRO A 28 24.89 -13.79 -11.53
N ALA A 29 25.96 -14.42 -12.02
CA ALA A 29 25.91 -15.71 -12.68
C ALA A 29 25.38 -16.84 -11.80
N PHE A 30 25.48 -16.73 -10.47
CA PHE A 30 24.91 -17.72 -9.57
C PHE A 30 23.37 -17.76 -9.63
N TYR A 31 22.70 -16.66 -9.91
CA TYR A 31 21.22 -16.63 -10.03
C TYR A 31 20.76 -17.51 -11.19
N GLU A 32 21.45 -17.45 -12.32
CA GLU A 32 21.18 -18.29 -13.48
C GLU A 32 21.59 -19.75 -13.24
N ARG A 33 22.83 -19.96 -12.77
CA ARG A 33 23.39 -21.28 -12.47
C ARG A 33 22.49 -22.12 -11.55
N TYR A 34 21.92 -21.48 -10.51
CA TYR A 34 21.05 -22.16 -9.54
C TYR A 34 19.57 -21.97 -9.85
N ARG A 35 19.20 -21.41 -11.00
CA ARG A 35 17.81 -21.16 -11.45
C ARG A 35 16.99 -20.44 -10.38
N VAL A 36 17.58 -19.43 -9.73
CA VAL A 36 16.95 -18.68 -8.64
C VAL A 36 15.76 -17.90 -9.16
N LYS A 37 14.61 -18.08 -8.52
CA LYS A 37 13.39 -17.34 -8.83
C LYS A 37 13.41 -15.97 -8.14
N ARG A 38 14.16 -15.02 -8.70
CA ARG A 38 14.34 -13.67 -8.13
C ARG A 38 12.98 -12.98 -7.99
N GLY A 39 12.71 -12.42 -6.80
CA GLY A 39 11.40 -11.81 -6.50
C GLY A 39 10.24 -12.80 -6.55
N LEU A 40 10.50 -14.11 -6.41
CA LEU A 40 9.51 -15.19 -6.55
C LEU A 40 8.77 -15.12 -7.90
N ARG A 41 9.54 -14.86 -8.99
CA ARG A 41 9.05 -14.85 -10.38
C ARG A 41 9.71 -15.94 -11.22
N ASN A 42 8.90 -16.55 -12.06
CA ASN A 42 9.36 -17.45 -13.12
C ASN A 42 10.01 -16.65 -14.26
N ALA A 43 10.71 -17.31 -15.17
CA ALA A 43 11.38 -16.66 -16.30
C ALA A 43 10.38 -15.97 -17.27
N ASP A 44 9.16 -16.51 -17.39
CA ASP A 44 8.06 -15.94 -18.14
C ASP A 44 7.36 -14.76 -17.44
N GLY A 45 7.84 -14.38 -16.24
CA GLY A 45 7.29 -13.30 -15.42
C GLY A 45 6.05 -13.68 -14.60
N THR A 46 5.58 -14.94 -14.63
CA THR A 46 4.53 -15.41 -13.72
C THR A 46 5.03 -15.53 -12.29
N GLY A 47 4.12 -15.42 -11.31
CA GLY A 47 4.47 -15.63 -9.89
C GLY A 47 4.75 -17.10 -9.59
N VAL A 48 5.71 -17.34 -8.69
CA VAL A 48 5.86 -18.67 -8.08
C VAL A 48 4.64 -18.94 -7.22
N MET A 49 4.03 -20.12 -7.39
CA MET A 49 2.89 -20.53 -6.57
C MET A 49 3.36 -20.84 -5.14
N ALA A 50 3.12 -19.89 -4.22
CA ALA A 50 3.55 -19.99 -2.83
C ALA A 50 2.46 -20.50 -1.88
N GLY A 51 1.19 -20.44 -2.28
CA GLY A 51 0.05 -20.87 -1.46
C GLY A 51 -1.27 -20.75 -2.21
N VAL A 52 -2.34 -21.06 -1.50
CA VAL A 52 -3.73 -20.90 -1.97
C VAL A 52 -4.48 -19.94 -1.05
N THR A 53 -5.47 -19.25 -1.57
CA THR A 53 -6.30 -18.30 -0.81
C THR A 53 -7.72 -18.25 -1.35
N GLN A 54 -8.69 -18.02 -0.47
CA GLN A 54 -10.07 -17.74 -0.82
C GLN A 54 -10.41 -16.25 -0.72
N ILE A 55 -9.45 -15.38 -0.33
CA ILE A 55 -9.72 -13.98 0.03
C ILE A 55 -9.84 -13.10 -1.19
N GLY A 56 -8.87 -13.17 -2.09
CA GLY A 56 -8.86 -12.32 -3.27
C GLY A 56 -8.18 -12.98 -4.46
N ASN A 57 -8.60 -12.56 -5.66
CA ASN A 57 -7.99 -12.98 -6.91
C ASN A 57 -7.73 -11.78 -7.80
N VAL A 58 -6.53 -11.72 -8.38
CA VAL A 58 -6.05 -10.65 -9.26
C VAL A 58 -5.70 -11.26 -10.60
N MET A 59 -6.42 -10.90 -11.64
CA MET A 59 -6.27 -11.43 -12.99
C MET A 59 -6.04 -10.30 -14.00
N GLY A 60 -5.12 -10.47 -14.93
CA GLY A 60 -4.84 -9.51 -15.99
C GLY A 60 -4.28 -10.19 -17.25
N TYR A 61 -4.20 -11.52 -17.21
CA TYR A 61 -3.81 -12.38 -18.32
C TYR A 61 -4.28 -13.80 -18.03
N TYR A 62 -4.34 -14.63 -19.06
CA TYR A 62 -4.44 -16.09 -18.94
C TYR A 62 -3.25 -16.75 -19.62
N VAL A 63 -3.00 -18.02 -19.32
CA VAL A 63 -1.93 -18.78 -19.96
C VAL A 63 -2.56 -19.77 -20.92
N GLN A 64 -2.16 -19.69 -22.19
CA GLN A 64 -2.56 -20.61 -23.25
C GLN A 64 -1.30 -21.10 -23.97
N ASP A 65 -1.14 -22.40 -24.10
CA ASP A 65 0.01 -23.06 -24.73
C ASP A 65 1.38 -22.62 -24.17
N GLY A 66 1.42 -22.25 -22.88
CA GLY A 66 2.61 -21.76 -22.20
C GLY A 66 2.90 -20.27 -22.39
N GLU A 67 2.09 -19.55 -23.16
CA GLU A 67 2.21 -18.12 -23.39
C GLU A 67 1.23 -17.31 -22.56
N ARG A 68 1.63 -16.11 -22.15
CA ARG A 68 0.78 -15.16 -21.43
C ARG A 68 -0.02 -14.35 -22.44
N ILE A 69 -1.33 -14.53 -22.43
CA ILE A 69 -2.27 -13.77 -23.27
C ILE A 69 -2.85 -12.63 -22.42
N PRO A 70 -2.62 -11.35 -22.80
CA PRO A 70 -3.20 -10.20 -22.14
C PRO A 70 -4.73 -10.28 -22.06
N ALA A 71 -5.28 -9.89 -20.91
CA ALA A 71 -6.73 -9.83 -20.69
C ALA A 71 -7.10 -8.56 -19.91
N PRO A 72 -8.36 -8.09 -20.00
CA PRO A 72 -8.86 -7.06 -19.12
C PRO A 72 -8.65 -7.46 -17.65
N GLY A 73 -8.18 -6.51 -16.85
CA GLY A 73 -7.93 -6.75 -15.43
C GLY A 73 -9.22 -7.05 -14.68
N LYS A 74 -9.14 -8.00 -13.75
CA LYS A 74 -10.19 -8.28 -12.78
C LYS A 74 -9.62 -8.35 -11.38
N LEU A 75 -10.34 -7.78 -10.44
CA LEU A 75 -10.10 -7.88 -9.00
C LEU A 75 -11.34 -8.47 -8.35
N VAL A 76 -11.15 -9.58 -7.66
CA VAL A 76 -12.26 -10.36 -7.09
C VAL A 76 -12.05 -10.50 -5.59
N TYR A 77 -13.04 -10.15 -4.79
CA TYR A 77 -13.05 -10.31 -3.34
C TYR A 77 -14.00 -11.45 -2.96
N ARG A 78 -13.49 -12.53 -2.38
CA ARG A 78 -14.29 -13.68 -1.98
C ARG A 78 -15.24 -14.20 -3.08
N GLY A 79 -14.79 -14.17 -4.35
CA GLY A 79 -15.58 -14.62 -5.49
C GLY A 79 -16.47 -13.56 -6.14
N ILE A 80 -16.56 -12.34 -5.59
CA ILE A 80 -17.35 -11.22 -6.13
C ILE A 80 -16.41 -10.25 -6.85
N ASP A 81 -16.73 -9.88 -8.10
CA ASP A 81 -15.99 -8.86 -8.83
C ASP A 81 -16.13 -7.49 -8.12
N VAL A 82 -14.99 -6.80 -7.95
CA VAL A 82 -14.97 -5.52 -7.24
C VAL A 82 -15.83 -4.46 -7.93
N GLU A 83 -15.98 -4.52 -9.25
CA GLU A 83 -16.87 -3.62 -9.99
C GLU A 83 -18.34 -3.90 -9.67
N GLU A 84 -18.75 -5.16 -9.60
CA GLU A 84 -20.11 -5.53 -9.19
C GLU A 84 -20.39 -5.10 -7.75
N LEU A 85 -19.43 -5.32 -6.85
CA LEU A 85 -19.53 -4.89 -5.46
C LEU A 85 -19.74 -3.38 -5.34
N ILE A 86 -18.91 -2.59 -6.04
CA ILE A 86 -18.99 -1.12 -6.03
C ILE A 86 -20.31 -0.64 -6.64
N ASN A 87 -20.68 -1.15 -7.80
CA ASN A 87 -21.95 -0.78 -8.44
C ASN A 87 -23.15 -1.10 -7.54
N GLY A 88 -23.07 -2.19 -6.76
CA GLY A 88 -24.10 -2.58 -5.80
C GLY A 88 -24.34 -1.50 -4.75
N PHE A 89 -23.35 -1.18 -3.92
CA PHE A 89 -23.55 -0.20 -2.84
C PHE A 89 -23.72 1.24 -3.33
N VAL A 90 -23.11 1.60 -4.47
CA VAL A 90 -23.31 2.93 -5.08
C VAL A 90 -24.75 3.10 -5.56
N SER A 91 -25.34 2.08 -6.22
CA SER A 91 -26.74 2.14 -6.67
C SER A 91 -27.74 2.26 -5.52
N GLU A 92 -27.38 1.75 -4.35
CA GLU A 92 -28.17 1.86 -3.12
C GLU A 92 -27.88 3.14 -2.32
N GLY A 93 -26.96 3.98 -2.77
CA GLY A 93 -26.56 5.22 -2.08
C GLY A 93 -25.88 4.98 -0.73
N ARG A 94 -25.21 3.82 -0.53
CA ARG A 94 -24.55 3.43 0.73
C ARG A 94 -23.04 3.60 0.68
N PHE A 95 -22.41 3.60 1.84
CA PHE A 95 -20.97 3.35 1.99
C PHE A 95 -20.71 1.84 1.84
N GLY A 96 -19.56 1.46 1.26
CA GLY A 96 -19.26 0.08 0.90
C GLY A 96 -18.07 -0.52 1.65
N PHE A 97 -17.26 0.28 2.35
CA PHE A 97 -16.04 -0.23 2.97
C PHE A 97 -16.31 -1.21 4.11
N GLU A 98 -17.26 -0.94 4.98
CA GLU A 98 -17.63 -1.82 6.10
C GLU A 98 -18.23 -3.14 5.58
N GLU A 99 -19.05 -3.09 4.52
CA GLU A 99 -19.57 -4.29 3.85
C GLU A 99 -18.43 -5.11 3.22
N THR A 100 -17.48 -4.44 2.56
CA THR A 100 -16.27 -5.06 2.00
C THR A 100 -15.40 -5.70 3.08
N ALA A 101 -15.24 -5.02 4.22
CA ALA A 101 -14.52 -5.56 5.37
C ALA A 101 -15.19 -6.82 5.92
N TYR A 102 -16.50 -6.81 6.04
CA TYR A 102 -17.27 -7.99 6.42
C TYR A 102 -17.06 -9.13 5.44
N LEU A 103 -17.24 -8.86 4.13
CA LEU A 103 -17.05 -9.86 3.07
C LEU A 103 -15.66 -10.51 3.14
N LEU A 104 -14.61 -9.71 3.23
CA LEU A 104 -13.22 -10.20 3.25
C LEU A 104 -12.92 -11.04 4.49
N LEU A 105 -13.44 -10.65 5.67
CA LEU A 105 -13.21 -11.38 6.93
C LEU A 105 -14.03 -12.66 7.00
N PHE A 106 -15.32 -12.60 6.64
CA PHE A 106 -16.27 -13.71 6.89
C PHE A 106 -16.62 -14.55 5.65
N GLY A 107 -16.26 -14.11 4.44
CA GLY A 107 -16.39 -14.89 3.21
C GLY A 107 -17.75 -14.81 2.52
N ALA A 108 -18.69 -14.01 3.04
CA ALA A 108 -20.02 -13.78 2.46
C ALA A 108 -20.47 -12.35 2.68
N LEU A 109 -21.34 -11.85 1.81
CA LEU A 109 -21.99 -10.55 2.01
C LEU A 109 -22.90 -10.60 3.25
N PRO A 110 -22.91 -9.52 4.07
CA PRO A 110 -23.78 -9.44 5.22
C PRO A 110 -25.26 -9.23 4.82
N THR A 111 -26.17 -9.76 5.59
CA THR A 111 -27.55 -9.24 5.62
C THR A 111 -27.54 -7.82 6.19
N ARG A 112 -28.61 -7.05 5.97
CA ARG A 112 -28.71 -5.68 6.56
C ARG A 112 -28.51 -5.68 8.07
N ALA A 113 -29.10 -6.63 8.79
CA ALA A 113 -28.94 -6.74 10.23
C ALA A 113 -27.49 -7.04 10.64
N GLN A 114 -26.80 -7.92 9.90
CA GLN A 114 -25.38 -8.22 10.14
C GLN A 114 -24.47 -7.02 9.84
N LEU A 115 -24.74 -6.28 8.75
CA LEU A 115 -23.99 -5.08 8.41
C LEU A 115 -24.12 -4.03 9.51
N THR A 116 -25.35 -3.71 9.92
CA THR A 116 -25.59 -2.75 11.01
C THR A 116 -24.93 -3.17 12.32
N ALA A 117 -24.99 -4.46 12.67
CA ALA A 117 -24.29 -4.98 13.85
C ALA A 117 -22.76 -4.85 13.74
N PHE A 118 -22.20 -5.09 12.56
CA PHE A 118 -20.77 -4.98 12.32
C PHE A 118 -20.29 -3.52 12.32
N GLU A 119 -21.05 -2.61 11.73
CA GLU A 119 -20.78 -1.15 11.80
C GLU A 119 -20.79 -0.67 13.25
N GLY A 120 -21.77 -1.11 14.04
CA GLY A 120 -21.85 -0.82 15.49
C GLY A 120 -20.64 -1.39 16.24
N LEU A 121 -20.19 -2.60 15.90
CA LEU A 121 -19.02 -3.22 16.51
C LEU A 121 -17.72 -2.44 16.18
N LEU A 122 -17.50 -2.06 14.92
CA LEU A 122 -16.38 -1.21 14.54
C LEU A 122 -16.42 0.14 15.25
N SER A 123 -17.60 0.76 15.34
CA SER A 123 -17.78 2.03 16.03
C SER A 123 -17.41 1.93 17.52
N ALA A 124 -17.85 0.88 18.22
CA ALA A 124 -17.54 0.64 19.62
C ALA A 124 -16.04 0.43 19.90
N HIS A 125 -15.29 -0.08 18.92
CA HIS A 125 -13.85 -0.37 19.05
C HIS A 125 -12.92 0.72 18.49
N ARG A 126 -13.43 1.86 18.00
CA ARG A 126 -12.60 2.95 17.46
C ARG A 126 -11.76 3.65 18.50
N ALA A 127 -12.24 3.77 19.74
CA ALA A 127 -11.49 4.44 20.77
C ALA A 127 -10.14 3.73 21.02
N LEU A 128 -9.07 4.52 21.10
CA LEU A 128 -7.76 4.01 21.50
C LEU A 128 -7.75 3.68 23.00
N PRO A 129 -6.91 2.75 23.45
CA PRO A 129 -6.76 2.48 24.87
C PRO A 129 -6.43 3.75 25.68
N PRO A 130 -6.79 3.81 26.97
CA PRO A 130 -6.47 4.97 27.81
C PRO A 130 -4.98 5.32 27.74
N MET A 131 -4.67 6.61 27.66
CA MET A 131 -3.32 7.18 27.55
C MET A 131 -2.50 6.73 26.32
N PHE A 132 -3.07 5.94 25.40
CA PHE A 132 -2.32 5.44 24.23
C PHE A 132 -1.82 6.59 23.33
N THR A 133 -2.65 7.60 23.09
CA THR A 133 -2.26 8.75 22.27
C THR A 133 -1.11 9.51 22.90
N GLU A 134 -1.20 9.80 24.18
CA GLU A 134 -0.20 10.54 24.96
C GLU A 134 1.12 9.76 25.03
N ASP A 135 1.06 8.52 25.44
CA ASP A 135 2.26 7.72 25.73
C ASP A 135 2.91 7.16 24.46
N MET A 136 2.11 6.68 23.51
CA MET A 136 2.64 5.98 22.33
C MET A 136 2.77 6.89 21.12
N ILE A 137 1.98 7.96 20.99
CA ILE A 137 2.00 8.82 19.81
C ILE A 137 2.70 10.15 20.10
N LEU A 138 2.29 10.90 21.11
CA LEU A 138 2.79 12.24 21.37
C LEU A 138 4.18 12.26 22.03
N LYS A 139 4.49 11.38 22.98
CA LYS A 139 5.81 11.32 23.64
C LYS A 139 6.96 10.93 22.72
N ALA A 140 6.69 10.23 21.64
CA ALA A 140 7.70 9.83 20.66
C ALA A 140 7.20 10.05 19.23
N PRO A 141 6.94 11.29 18.80
CA PRO A 141 6.44 11.60 17.48
C PRO A 141 7.40 11.13 16.37
N SER A 142 6.94 11.10 15.14
CA SER A 142 7.74 10.72 13.99
C SER A 142 7.44 11.65 12.82
N PRO A 143 8.44 12.07 12.03
CA PRO A 143 8.19 12.79 10.79
C PRO A 143 7.53 11.90 9.71
N ASP A 144 7.55 10.59 9.91
CA ASP A 144 6.99 9.59 9.01
C ASP A 144 5.80 8.89 9.69
N VAL A 145 4.60 9.14 9.16
CA VAL A 145 3.34 8.60 9.70
C VAL A 145 3.31 7.07 9.62
N MET A 146 3.86 6.46 8.56
CA MET A 146 3.92 5.00 8.42
C MET A 146 4.84 4.35 9.47
N ASN A 147 5.97 4.99 9.79
CA ASN A 147 6.83 4.53 10.89
C ASN A 147 6.07 4.60 12.23
N LYS A 148 5.35 5.70 12.44
CA LYS A 148 4.54 5.85 13.66
C LYS A 148 3.44 4.81 13.74
N LEU A 149 2.75 4.54 12.60
CA LEU A 149 1.72 3.51 12.53
C LEU A 149 2.27 2.13 12.91
N ALA A 150 3.40 1.70 12.31
CA ALA A 150 4.01 0.41 12.62
C ALA A 150 4.33 0.25 14.12
N ARG A 151 4.95 1.28 14.73
CA ARG A 151 5.25 1.30 16.17
C ARG A 151 3.99 1.27 17.03
N SER A 152 2.95 1.98 16.61
CA SER A 152 1.68 2.02 17.33
C SER A 152 0.95 0.68 17.27
N VAL A 153 0.97 0.00 16.12
CA VAL A 153 0.40 -1.35 15.99
C VAL A 153 1.12 -2.32 16.92
N LEU A 154 2.47 -2.32 16.95
CA LEU A 154 3.22 -3.15 17.89
C LEU A 154 2.90 -2.81 19.36
N ALA A 155 2.73 -1.53 19.70
CA ALA A 155 2.42 -1.11 21.05
C ALA A 155 1.04 -1.62 21.54
N LEU A 156 0.06 -1.81 20.63
CA LEU A 156 -1.26 -2.34 20.97
C LEU A 156 -1.19 -3.73 21.62
N TYR A 157 -0.14 -4.52 21.36
CA TYR A 157 0.14 -5.79 22.04
C TYR A 157 0.07 -5.66 23.57
N SER A 158 0.69 -4.62 24.11
CA SER A 158 0.74 -4.38 25.58
C SER A 158 -0.59 -3.94 26.20
N TYR A 159 -1.57 -3.58 25.38
CA TYR A 159 -2.92 -3.19 25.79
C TYR A 159 -3.96 -4.30 25.58
N ASP A 160 -3.55 -5.44 25.01
CA ASP A 160 -4.41 -6.59 24.80
C ASP A 160 -4.21 -7.61 25.94
N GLY A 161 -5.29 -7.94 26.64
CA GLY A 161 -5.24 -8.95 27.71
C GLY A 161 -4.97 -10.38 27.26
N ARG A 162 -5.06 -10.65 25.94
CA ARG A 162 -4.84 -11.99 25.34
C ARG A 162 -4.14 -11.88 23.99
N PRO A 163 -2.95 -11.25 23.92
CA PRO A 163 -2.29 -10.94 22.65
C PRO A 163 -1.88 -12.19 21.87
N ASP A 164 -1.48 -13.27 22.57
CA ASP A 164 -0.96 -14.51 21.99
C ASP A 164 -2.02 -15.62 21.82
N ASP A 165 -3.28 -15.35 22.16
CA ASP A 165 -4.37 -16.31 21.99
C ASP A 165 -4.71 -16.47 20.49
N MET A 166 -4.37 -17.64 19.94
CA MET A 166 -4.53 -18.00 18.54
C MET A 166 -5.93 -18.54 18.18
N SER A 167 -6.85 -18.59 19.14
CA SER A 167 -8.22 -19.04 18.89
C SER A 167 -8.92 -18.13 17.87
N LEU A 168 -9.74 -18.70 17.01
CA LEU A 168 -10.47 -17.95 15.98
C LEU A 168 -11.29 -16.77 16.58
N PRO A 169 -12.02 -16.92 17.69
CA PRO A 169 -12.73 -15.80 18.30
C PRO A 169 -11.80 -14.64 18.68
N ASN A 170 -10.61 -14.95 19.22
CA ASN A 170 -9.65 -13.90 19.59
C ASN A 170 -9.00 -13.24 18.37
N GLN A 171 -8.64 -14.02 17.34
CA GLN A 171 -8.09 -13.47 16.09
C GLN A 171 -9.10 -12.54 15.39
N LEU A 172 -10.39 -12.88 15.38
CA LEU A 172 -11.45 -12.02 14.85
C LEU A 172 -11.63 -10.75 15.68
N ARG A 173 -11.63 -10.84 17.03
CA ARG A 173 -11.68 -9.68 17.93
C ARG A 173 -10.54 -8.71 17.63
N GLN A 174 -9.30 -9.22 17.60
CA GLN A 174 -8.10 -8.43 17.32
C GLN A 174 -8.15 -7.78 15.94
N ALA A 175 -8.62 -8.49 14.93
CA ALA A 175 -8.80 -7.96 13.56
C ALA A 175 -9.79 -6.79 13.53
N VAL A 176 -10.96 -6.94 14.18
CA VAL A 176 -11.97 -5.88 14.29
C VAL A 176 -11.41 -4.65 15.00
N GLU A 177 -10.69 -4.85 16.11
CA GLU A 177 -10.06 -3.76 16.87
C GLU A 177 -8.99 -3.03 16.04
N LEU A 178 -8.17 -3.74 15.27
CA LEU A 178 -7.17 -3.13 14.39
C LEU A 178 -7.83 -2.33 13.26
N ILE A 179 -8.83 -2.89 12.58
CA ILE A 179 -9.57 -2.20 11.51
C ILE A 179 -10.22 -0.92 12.05
N ALA A 180 -10.78 -0.96 13.25
CA ALA A 180 -11.42 0.19 13.87
C ALA A 180 -10.43 1.27 14.35
N ARG A 181 -9.29 0.87 14.96
CA ARG A 181 -8.33 1.77 15.63
C ARG A 181 -7.30 2.38 14.68
N VAL A 182 -6.91 1.68 13.63
CA VAL A 182 -5.84 2.14 12.72
C VAL A 182 -6.14 3.48 12.06
N PRO A 183 -7.36 3.78 11.59
CA PRO A 183 -7.70 5.12 11.09
C PRO A 183 -7.45 6.23 12.12
N VAL A 184 -7.78 5.98 13.40
CA VAL A 184 -7.57 6.93 14.49
C VAL A 184 -6.09 7.11 14.81
N ILE A 185 -5.32 6.01 14.83
CA ILE A 185 -3.86 6.05 15.01
C ILE A 185 -3.21 6.89 13.91
N VAL A 186 -3.62 6.71 12.65
CA VAL A 186 -3.10 7.48 11.52
C VAL A 186 -3.42 8.97 11.68
N ALA A 187 -4.67 9.32 12.03
CA ALA A 187 -5.08 10.71 12.24
C ALA A 187 -4.28 11.37 13.38
N HIS A 188 -4.14 10.71 14.53
CA HIS A 188 -3.37 11.23 15.66
C HIS A 188 -1.87 11.30 15.38
N ALA A 189 -1.30 10.32 14.66
CA ALA A 189 0.09 10.33 14.23
C ALA A 189 0.38 11.49 13.28
N PHE A 190 -0.56 11.78 12.37
CA PHE A 190 -0.47 12.91 11.46
C PHE A 190 -0.57 14.25 12.20
N ALA A 191 -1.53 14.39 13.13
CA ALA A 191 -1.65 15.59 13.98
C ALA A 191 -0.38 15.83 14.81
N ALA A 192 0.20 14.77 15.39
CA ALA A 192 1.47 14.86 16.11
C ALA A 192 2.62 15.27 15.18
N LYS A 193 2.70 14.72 13.95
CA LYS A 193 3.71 15.11 12.95
C LYS A 193 3.59 16.59 12.64
N ARG A 194 2.41 17.09 12.34
CA ARG A 194 2.19 18.51 12.06
C ARG A 194 2.58 19.41 13.23
N HIS A 195 2.22 19.01 14.43
CA HIS A 195 2.56 19.79 15.62
C HIS A 195 4.06 19.86 15.88
N TYR A 196 4.76 18.73 15.91
CA TYR A 196 6.17 18.65 16.32
C TYR A 196 7.16 18.98 15.21
N TYR A 197 6.80 18.79 13.94
CA TYR A 197 7.72 18.95 12.81
C TYR A 197 7.36 20.09 11.87
N ASP A 198 6.07 20.47 11.80
CA ASP A 198 5.62 21.56 10.92
C ASP A 198 5.23 22.84 11.70
N ASN A 199 5.36 22.84 13.04
CA ASN A 199 5.03 23.95 13.95
C ASN A 199 3.55 24.38 13.87
N GLU A 200 2.63 23.45 13.67
CA GLU A 200 1.20 23.72 13.65
C GLU A 200 0.54 23.42 15.00
N SER A 201 -0.67 23.94 15.21
CA SER A 201 -1.46 23.61 16.39
C SER A 201 -1.83 22.14 16.42
N LEU A 202 -1.86 21.55 17.62
CA LEU A 202 -2.27 20.15 17.81
C LEU A 202 -3.80 20.06 17.85
N TYR A 203 -4.38 19.42 16.86
CA TYR A 203 -5.80 19.09 16.81
C TYR A 203 -6.00 17.58 16.90
N LEU A 204 -6.62 17.11 17.98
CA LEU A 204 -6.95 15.71 18.18
C LEU A 204 -8.48 15.58 18.29
N HIS A 205 -9.08 14.98 17.29
CA HIS A 205 -10.53 14.79 17.24
C HIS A 205 -10.89 13.38 17.69
N ARG A 206 -11.91 13.30 18.54
CA ARG A 206 -12.46 11.99 18.95
C ARG A 206 -13.31 11.43 17.82
N PRO A 207 -13.18 10.12 17.50
CA PRO A 207 -14.04 9.50 16.52
C PRO A 207 -15.51 9.68 16.88
N GLN A 208 -16.35 9.90 15.90
CA GLN A 208 -17.78 10.06 16.08
C GLN A 208 -18.50 8.73 15.87
N GLU A 209 -19.48 8.45 16.73
CA GLU A 209 -20.40 7.32 16.55
C GLU A 209 -21.29 7.55 15.32
N GLY A 210 -21.68 6.46 14.66
CA GLY A 210 -22.59 6.50 13.51
C GLY A 210 -21.97 6.96 12.18
N LEU A 211 -20.73 7.47 12.17
CA LEU A 211 -20.02 7.78 10.93
C LEU A 211 -19.30 6.53 10.40
N SER A 212 -19.23 6.39 9.06
CA SER A 212 -18.39 5.39 8.40
C SER A 212 -16.91 5.61 8.66
N VAL A 213 -16.06 4.64 8.30
CA VAL A 213 -14.59 4.78 8.39
C VAL A 213 -14.11 5.96 7.54
N ALA A 214 -14.63 6.11 6.31
CA ALA A 214 -14.26 7.21 5.42
C ALA A 214 -14.65 8.57 6.01
N GLN A 215 -15.88 8.71 6.52
CA GLN A 215 -16.37 9.93 7.15
C GLN A 215 -15.54 10.29 8.40
N ASN A 216 -15.31 9.32 9.30
CA ASN A 216 -14.51 9.54 10.50
C ASN A 216 -13.07 9.91 10.18
N PHE A 217 -12.49 9.34 9.12
CA PHE A 217 -11.14 9.68 8.71
C PHE A 217 -11.05 11.15 8.28
N LEU A 218 -11.92 11.60 7.37
CA LEU A 218 -11.98 13.01 6.95
C LEU A 218 -12.25 13.96 8.11
N TYR A 219 -13.20 13.59 8.97
CA TYR A 219 -13.49 14.32 10.21
C TYR A 219 -12.27 14.47 11.10
N SER A 220 -11.48 13.41 11.25
CA SER A 220 -10.38 13.37 12.21
C SER A 220 -9.09 14.05 11.73
N VAL A 221 -8.82 14.04 10.41
CA VAL A 221 -7.57 14.61 9.84
C VAL A 221 -7.68 16.09 9.52
N ARG A 222 -8.90 16.64 9.43
CA ARG A 222 -9.15 18.06 9.15
C ARG A 222 -9.34 18.85 10.44
N HIS A 223 -8.66 19.99 10.55
CA HIS A 223 -8.74 20.82 11.76
C HIS A 223 -10.14 21.35 12.06
N ASP A 224 -10.95 21.59 11.01
CA ASP A 224 -12.31 22.13 11.07
C ASP A 224 -13.41 21.04 11.05
N ASN A 225 -13.04 19.76 10.96
CA ASN A 225 -13.91 18.58 10.88
C ASN A 225 -14.89 18.57 9.68
N ARG A 226 -14.69 19.47 8.70
CA ARG A 226 -15.62 19.61 7.58
C ARG A 226 -15.24 18.72 6.40
N TYR A 227 -16.22 18.11 5.79
CA TYR A 227 -16.11 17.35 4.55
C TYR A 227 -17.49 17.36 3.85
N THR A 228 -17.50 17.07 2.55
CA THR A 228 -18.73 16.87 1.80
C THR A 228 -19.09 15.39 1.72
N ASP A 229 -20.37 15.08 1.47
CA ASP A 229 -20.80 13.69 1.27
C ASP A 229 -20.13 13.07 0.03
N GLU A 230 -19.91 13.85 -1.02
CA GLU A 230 -19.19 13.41 -2.23
C GLU A 230 -17.74 13.02 -1.90
N GLU A 231 -17.02 13.83 -1.13
CA GLU A 231 -15.66 13.50 -0.67
C GLU A 231 -15.63 12.21 0.15
N ALA A 232 -16.60 12.05 1.07
CA ALA A 232 -16.67 10.86 1.91
C ALA A 232 -16.97 9.59 1.11
N ARG A 233 -17.88 9.65 0.13
CA ARG A 233 -18.21 8.53 -0.77
C ARG A 233 -17.05 8.15 -1.66
N LEU A 234 -16.33 9.13 -2.20
CA LEU A 234 -15.17 8.86 -3.05
C LEU A 234 -13.99 8.29 -2.22
N LEU A 235 -13.79 8.77 -0.98
CA LEU A 235 -12.81 8.16 -0.09
C LEU A 235 -13.19 6.72 0.27
N ASP A 236 -14.45 6.45 0.56
CA ASP A 236 -14.96 5.11 0.83
C ASP A 236 -14.67 4.15 -0.34
N LEU A 237 -14.94 4.60 -1.56
CA LEU A 237 -14.61 3.86 -2.78
C LEU A 237 -13.10 3.59 -2.88
N CYS A 238 -12.25 4.58 -2.57
CA CYS A 238 -10.79 4.37 -2.50
C CYS A 238 -10.43 3.28 -1.47
N LEU A 239 -11.07 3.30 -0.30
CA LEU A 239 -10.82 2.29 0.73
C LEU A 239 -11.22 0.90 0.25
N VAL A 240 -12.37 0.75 -0.43
CA VAL A 240 -12.79 -0.53 -1.04
C VAL A 240 -11.78 -1.02 -2.07
N LEU A 241 -11.34 -0.16 -2.99
CA LEU A 241 -10.37 -0.51 -4.05
C LEU A 241 -8.98 -0.92 -3.52
N HIS A 242 -8.61 -0.44 -2.34
CA HIS A 242 -7.32 -0.74 -1.72
C HIS A 242 -7.39 -1.86 -0.68
N ALA A 243 -8.59 -2.33 -0.29
CA ALA A 243 -8.80 -3.27 0.82
C ALA A 243 -8.05 -4.59 0.65
N GLU A 244 -7.94 -5.11 -0.59
CA GLU A 244 -7.27 -6.38 -0.88
C GLU A 244 -6.64 -6.35 -2.29
N HIS A 245 -5.55 -7.12 -2.48
CA HIS A 245 -4.90 -7.26 -3.80
C HIS A 245 -4.06 -8.54 -3.92
N GLY A 246 -4.58 -9.64 -3.41
CA GLY A 246 -3.99 -10.98 -3.50
C GLY A 246 -2.93 -11.28 -2.45
N GLY A 247 -2.84 -12.55 -2.07
CA GLY A 247 -1.92 -13.04 -1.04
C GLY A 247 -0.43 -12.96 -1.43
N GLY A 248 -0.12 -12.83 -2.72
CA GLY A 248 1.24 -12.60 -3.24
C GLY A 248 1.69 -11.15 -3.26
N ASN A 249 0.84 -10.19 -2.89
CA ASN A 249 1.23 -8.80 -2.68
C ASN A 249 2.28 -8.72 -1.57
N ASN A 250 3.32 -7.89 -1.73
CA ASN A 250 4.49 -7.91 -0.84
C ASN A 250 4.13 -7.76 0.63
N SER A 251 3.24 -6.85 1.00
CA SER A 251 2.83 -6.64 2.39
C SER A 251 1.91 -7.76 2.91
N ALA A 252 1.01 -8.29 2.08
CA ALA A 252 0.17 -9.44 2.43
C ALA A 252 1.05 -10.70 2.61
N PHE A 253 2.04 -10.90 1.75
CA PHE A 253 2.98 -12.00 1.86
C PHE A 253 3.88 -11.88 3.11
N ALA A 254 4.37 -10.67 3.43
CA ALA A 254 5.10 -10.42 4.68
C ALA A 254 4.25 -10.78 5.91
N CYS A 255 2.97 -10.37 5.91
CA CYS A 255 2.01 -10.76 6.95
C CYS A 255 1.87 -12.29 7.06
N ARG A 256 1.70 -13.00 5.94
CA ARG A 256 1.60 -14.46 5.92
C ARG A 256 2.88 -15.13 6.41
N VAL A 257 4.06 -14.66 5.99
CA VAL A 257 5.35 -15.21 6.43
C VAL A 257 5.46 -15.16 7.95
N LEU A 258 5.20 -14.00 8.56
CA LEU A 258 5.24 -13.91 10.02
C LEU A 258 4.14 -14.74 10.68
N SER A 259 2.93 -14.70 10.14
CA SER A 259 1.80 -15.49 10.64
C SER A 259 2.09 -16.98 10.67
N SER A 260 2.79 -17.49 9.66
CA SER A 260 3.14 -18.91 9.55
C SER A 260 4.06 -19.41 10.66
N SER A 261 4.74 -18.50 11.36
CA SER A 261 5.57 -18.85 12.53
C SER A 261 4.77 -19.00 13.83
N GLY A 262 3.48 -18.63 13.82
CA GLY A 262 2.63 -18.64 15.01
C GLY A 262 2.80 -17.41 15.93
N THR A 263 3.43 -16.32 15.46
CA THR A 263 3.53 -15.07 16.22
C THR A 263 2.18 -14.36 16.35
N ASP A 264 2.10 -13.36 17.20
CA ASP A 264 0.90 -12.53 17.42
C ASP A 264 0.49 -11.72 16.17
N ILE A 265 -0.75 -11.22 16.16
CA ILE A 265 -1.29 -10.43 15.03
C ILE A 265 -0.58 -9.07 14.91
N TYR A 266 -0.22 -8.43 16.03
CA TYR A 266 0.39 -7.09 16.02
C TYR A 266 1.75 -7.11 15.32
N SER A 267 2.57 -8.12 15.60
CA SER A 267 3.86 -8.36 14.92
C SER A 267 3.66 -8.61 13.43
N SER A 268 2.69 -9.43 13.05
CA SER A 268 2.39 -9.76 11.65
C SER A 268 1.91 -8.53 10.87
N ILE A 269 1.03 -7.73 11.45
CA ILE A 269 0.49 -6.51 10.83
C ILE A 269 1.56 -5.41 10.79
N ALA A 270 2.38 -5.24 11.82
CA ALA A 270 3.47 -4.27 11.81
C ALA A 270 4.49 -4.57 10.69
N ALA A 271 4.77 -5.85 10.42
CA ALA A 271 5.59 -6.24 9.28
C ALA A 271 4.95 -5.89 7.93
N ALA A 272 3.63 -6.08 7.79
CA ALA A 272 2.89 -5.67 6.60
C ALA A 272 2.93 -4.14 6.40
N VAL A 273 2.75 -3.36 7.47
CA VAL A 273 2.89 -1.88 7.44
C VAL A 273 4.31 -1.49 7.04
N GLY A 274 5.34 -2.14 7.60
CA GLY A 274 6.75 -1.91 7.24
C GLY A 274 7.04 -2.22 5.78
N SER A 275 6.48 -3.30 5.24
CA SER A 275 6.56 -3.65 3.82
C SER A 275 5.89 -2.60 2.93
N LEU A 276 4.66 -2.16 3.29
CA LEU A 276 3.94 -1.15 2.52
C LEU A 276 4.64 0.21 2.54
N LYS A 277 5.30 0.57 3.65
CA LYS A 277 6.09 1.81 3.77
C LYS A 277 7.20 1.93 2.70
N GLY A 278 7.71 0.80 2.21
CA GLY A 278 8.80 0.79 1.24
C GLY A 278 8.47 1.54 -0.05
N PRO A 279 9.39 2.39 -0.59
CA PRO A 279 9.12 3.23 -1.76
C PRO A 279 8.81 2.44 -3.04
N ARG A 280 9.21 1.17 -3.09
CA ARG A 280 8.90 0.26 -4.21
C ARG A 280 7.55 -0.43 -4.09
N HIS A 281 6.80 -0.18 -3.01
CA HIS A 281 5.49 -0.77 -2.76
C HIS A 281 4.44 0.32 -2.56
N GLY A 282 4.30 0.90 -1.38
CA GLY A 282 3.25 1.88 -1.09
C GLY A 282 3.59 3.34 -1.44
N GLY A 283 4.79 3.62 -1.92
CA GLY A 283 5.22 4.98 -2.29
C GLY A 283 4.91 5.38 -3.74
N ALA A 284 4.23 4.53 -4.52
CA ALA A 284 4.06 4.74 -5.96
C ALA A 284 3.17 5.97 -6.27
N ASN A 285 2.06 6.16 -5.56
CA ASN A 285 1.17 7.30 -5.79
C ASN A 285 1.83 8.65 -5.46
N LYS A 286 2.70 8.71 -4.45
CA LYS A 286 3.49 9.91 -4.18
C LYS A 286 4.43 10.23 -5.35
N LYS A 287 5.08 9.20 -5.91
CA LYS A 287 5.93 9.35 -7.10
C LYS A 287 5.15 9.81 -8.34
N VAL A 288 3.91 9.35 -8.48
CA VAL A 288 3.00 9.86 -9.52
C VAL A 288 2.80 11.36 -9.36
N MET A 289 2.44 11.83 -8.16
CA MET A 289 2.20 13.25 -7.92
C MET A 289 3.45 14.13 -8.09
N GLU A 290 4.62 13.64 -7.68
CA GLU A 290 5.90 14.32 -7.93
C GLU A 290 6.18 14.44 -9.44
N MET A 291 5.92 13.39 -10.21
CA MET A 291 6.05 13.40 -11.67
C MET A 291 5.06 14.36 -12.34
N PHE A 292 3.79 14.37 -11.90
CA PHE A 292 2.79 15.30 -12.45
C PHE A 292 3.13 16.75 -12.12
N GLY A 293 3.60 17.05 -10.90
CA GLY A 293 4.09 18.39 -10.58
C GLY A 293 5.24 18.86 -11.49
N HIS A 294 6.08 17.92 -11.96
CA HIS A 294 7.10 18.23 -12.96
C HIS A 294 6.48 18.48 -14.35
N ILE A 295 5.53 17.65 -14.81
CA ILE A 295 4.84 17.83 -16.08
C ILE A 295 4.07 19.15 -16.10
N GLU A 296 3.34 19.47 -15.04
CA GLU A 296 2.58 20.71 -14.86
C GLU A 296 3.49 21.97 -14.95
N ALA A 297 4.71 21.87 -14.44
CA ALA A 297 5.67 22.97 -14.47
C ALA A 297 6.37 23.14 -15.85
N GLU A 298 6.54 22.07 -16.60
CA GLU A 298 7.24 22.07 -17.89
C GLU A 298 6.33 22.33 -19.09
N VAL A 299 5.11 21.81 -19.05
CA VAL A 299 4.16 21.90 -20.17
C VAL A 299 3.22 23.06 -19.95
N SER A 300 3.36 24.11 -20.76
CA SER A 300 2.55 25.33 -20.65
C SER A 300 1.11 25.17 -21.13
N ASP A 301 0.87 24.31 -22.10
CA ASP A 301 -0.46 23.98 -22.64
C ASP A 301 -0.70 22.48 -22.46
N TRP A 302 -1.47 22.12 -21.44
CA TRP A 302 -1.81 20.73 -21.12
C TRP A 302 -2.73 20.09 -22.15
N THR A 303 -3.33 20.87 -23.06
CA THR A 303 -4.19 20.35 -24.13
C THR A 303 -3.40 19.95 -25.37
N ASP A 304 -2.13 20.35 -25.47
CA ASP A 304 -1.23 20.00 -26.56
C ASP A 304 -0.63 18.58 -26.35
N ASP A 305 -1.12 17.64 -27.11
CA ASP A 305 -0.64 16.25 -27.08
C ASP A 305 0.85 16.11 -27.44
N ASP A 306 1.38 16.97 -28.33
CA ASP A 306 2.79 16.89 -28.77
C ASP A 306 3.73 17.40 -27.68
N ALA A 307 3.36 18.50 -26.99
CA ALA A 307 4.10 19.00 -25.83
C ALA A 307 4.13 17.96 -24.68
N VAL A 308 2.99 17.31 -24.40
CA VAL A 308 2.94 16.25 -23.39
C VAL A 308 3.77 15.04 -23.82
N ARG A 309 3.72 14.59 -25.09
CA ARG A 309 4.56 13.49 -25.61
C ARG A 309 6.05 13.78 -25.45
N ASP A 310 6.49 15.00 -25.79
CA ASP A 310 7.90 15.36 -25.66
C ASP A 310 8.35 15.29 -24.19
N CYS A 311 7.58 15.86 -23.27
CA CYS A 311 7.86 15.78 -21.85
C CYS A 311 7.95 14.32 -21.35
N LEU A 312 6.99 13.45 -21.71
CA LEU A 312 7.03 12.02 -21.40
C LEU A 312 8.26 11.33 -21.99
N GLY A 313 8.62 11.68 -23.23
CA GLY A 313 9.83 11.17 -23.88
C GLY A 313 11.09 11.54 -23.14
N ARG A 314 11.22 12.78 -22.63
CA ARG A 314 12.36 13.25 -21.84
C ARG A 314 12.44 12.55 -20.48
N LEU A 315 11.29 12.31 -19.81
CA LEU A 315 11.23 11.51 -18.60
C LEU A 315 11.79 10.10 -18.85
N LEU A 316 11.36 9.43 -19.92
CA LEU A 316 11.81 8.07 -20.26
C LEU A 316 13.30 8.01 -20.63
N ARG A 317 13.85 9.05 -21.30
CA ARG A 317 15.28 9.15 -21.61
C ARG A 317 16.13 9.60 -20.42
N LYS A 318 15.54 9.81 -19.24
CA LYS A 318 16.22 10.28 -18.00
C LYS A 318 16.76 11.72 -18.10
N GLU A 319 16.17 12.52 -18.95
CA GLU A 319 16.55 13.92 -19.18
C GLU A 319 15.77 14.87 -18.29
N ALA A 320 14.66 14.43 -17.71
CA ALA A 320 13.73 15.22 -16.94
C ALA A 320 13.28 14.48 -15.64
N GLY A 321 12.59 15.17 -14.77
CA GLY A 321 12.03 14.66 -13.52
C GLY A 321 13.11 14.10 -12.58
N ASP A 322 12.84 12.96 -11.95
CA ASP A 322 13.77 12.29 -11.03
C ASP A 322 14.84 11.44 -11.75
N ARG A 323 14.88 11.50 -13.07
CA ARG A 323 15.81 10.78 -13.97
C ARG A 323 15.79 9.26 -13.78
N SER A 324 14.71 8.70 -13.29
CA SER A 324 14.53 7.24 -13.17
C SER A 324 14.33 6.57 -14.53
N GLY A 325 13.79 7.27 -15.51
CA GLY A 325 13.37 6.72 -16.81
C GLY A 325 12.05 5.95 -16.71
N LEU A 326 11.20 6.31 -15.75
CA LEU A 326 9.91 5.70 -15.51
C LEU A 326 8.79 6.74 -15.66
N ILE A 327 7.66 6.30 -16.19
CA ILE A 327 6.37 6.99 -16.06
C ILE A 327 5.63 6.29 -14.93
N TYR A 328 5.57 6.95 -13.77
CA TYR A 328 4.92 6.39 -12.59
C TYR A 328 3.40 6.30 -12.80
N GLY A 329 2.78 5.29 -12.22
CA GLY A 329 1.36 5.02 -12.40
C GLY A 329 1.02 4.23 -13.67
N ILE A 330 2.02 3.91 -14.53
CA ILE A 330 1.84 3.10 -15.73
C ILE A 330 2.59 1.77 -15.58
N GLY A 331 1.88 0.68 -15.85
CA GLY A 331 2.38 -0.69 -15.73
C GLY A 331 2.05 -1.35 -14.41
N HIS A 332 1.91 -2.66 -14.43
CA HIS A 332 1.59 -3.49 -13.27
C HIS A 332 2.20 -4.88 -13.42
N ALA A 333 2.44 -5.56 -12.30
CA ALA A 333 3.03 -6.91 -12.31
C ALA A 333 2.09 -7.98 -12.87
N ILE A 334 0.77 -7.76 -12.80
CA ILE A 334 -0.27 -8.71 -13.21
C ILE A 334 -1.15 -8.10 -14.30
N TYR A 335 -1.72 -6.91 -14.10
CA TYR A 335 -2.59 -6.25 -15.08
C TYR A 335 -1.84 -5.89 -16.36
N THR A 336 -2.51 -6.09 -17.49
CA THR A 336 -1.96 -5.85 -18.83
C THR A 336 -2.78 -4.82 -19.61
N LEU A 337 -4.05 -5.13 -19.91
CA LEU A 337 -4.93 -4.25 -20.71
C LEU A 337 -5.59 -3.17 -19.85
N SER A 338 -5.93 -3.47 -18.60
CA SER A 338 -6.53 -2.51 -17.67
C SER A 338 -6.30 -2.93 -16.23
N ASP A 339 -6.27 -1.96 -15.31
CA ASP A 339 -6.42 -2.16 -13.87
C ASP A 339 -7.86 -1.72 -13.49
N PRO A 340 -8.73 -2.61 -13.03
CA PRO A 340 -10.12 -2.28 -12.74
C PRO A 340 -10.23 -1.18 -11.68
N ARG A 341 -9.25 -1.07 -10.77
CA ARG A 341 -9.22 -0.02 -9.75
C ARG A 341 -9.00 1.36 -10.36
N ALA A 342 -8.07 1.48 -11.33
CA ALA A 342 -7.82 2.73 -12.03
C ALA A 342 -9.05 3.14 -12.87
N VAL A 343 -9.67 2.18 -13.56
CA VAL A 343 -10.89 2.41 -14.36
C VAL A 343 -12.03 2.91 -13.51
N LEU A 344 -12.30 2.25 -12.37
CA LEU A 344 -13.37 2.62 -11.45
C LEU A 344 -13.10 3.99 -10.81
N LEU A 345 -11.88 4.19 -10.31
CA LEU A 345 -11.50 5.45 -9.66
C LEU A 345 -11.64 6.62 -10.63
N LYS A 346 -11.17 6.50 -11.86
CA LYS A 346 -11.33 7.49 -12.92
C LYS A 346 -12.82 7.80 -13.19
N ARG A 347 -13.66 6.76 -13.31
CA ARG A 347 -15.11 6.93 -13.55
C ARG A 347 -15.80 7.76 -12.47
N PHE A 348 -15.49 7.52 -11.20
CA PHE A 348 -16.16 8.19 -10.08
C PHE A 348 -15.49 9.51 -9.67
N ALA A 349 -14.23 9.74 -10.03
CA ALA A 349 -13.49 10.94 -9.62
C ALA A 349 -13.79 12.17 -10.49
N ARG A 350 -14.29 11.99 -11.72
CA ARG A 350 -14.53 13.09 -12.66
C ARG A 350 -15.50 14.14 -12.12
N SER A 351 -16.61 13.72 -11.49
CA SER A 351 -17.57 14.61 -10.86
C SER A 351 -16.92 15.49 -9.77
N LEU A 352 -16.08 14.90 -8.94
CA LEU A 352 -15.37 15.69 -7.92
C LEU A 352 -14.36 16.66 -8.57
N ALA A 353 -13.70 16.29 -9.66
CA ALA A 353 -12.80 17.19 -10.39
C ALA A 353 -13.55 18.41 -10.91
N GLU A 354 -14.74 18.23 -11.47
CA GLU A 354 -15.63 19.32 -11.92
C GLU A 354 -16.03 20.21 -10.74
N THR A 355 -16.52 19.63 -9.65
CA THR A 355 -16.95 20.34 -8.44
C THR A 355 -15.82 21.15 -7.80
N LYS A 356 -14.58 20.63 -7.86
CA LYS A 356 -13.40 21.29 -7.27
C LYS A 356 -12.68 22.26 -8.22
N GLY A 357 -13.14 22.38 -9.48
CA GLY A 357 -12.46 23.22 -10.49
C GLY A 357 -11.08 22.68 -10.91
N MET A 358 -10.89 21.35 -10.85
CA MET A 358 -9.66 20.64 -11.19
C MET A 358 -9.81 19.74 -12.42
N LEU A 359 -10.76 20.05 -13.30
CA LEU A 359 -11.05 19.24 -14.48
C LEU A 359 -9.87 19.22 -15.45
N ASP A 360 -9.21 20.37 -15.67
CA ASP A 360 -8.05 20.48 -16.57
C ASP A 360 -6.89 19.57 -16.11
N GLU A 361 -6.65 19.54 -14.81
CA GLU A 361 -5.65 18.64 -14.23
C GLU A 361 -6.06 17.17 -14.38
N PHE A 362 -7.32 16.84 -14.13
CA PHE A 362 -7.85 15.50 -14.33
C PHE A 362 -7.68 15.04 -15.80
N GLU A 363 -7.96 15.91 -16.75
CA GLU A 363 -7.79 15.63 -18.19
C GLU A 363 -6.32 15.47 -18.59
N LEU A 364 -5.39 16.17 -17.91
CA LEU A 364 -3.95 15.92 -18.07
C LEU A 364 -3.58 14.50 -17.65
N PHE A 365 -4.13 13.97 -16.54
CA PHE A 365 -3.91 12.59 -16.13
C PHE A 365 -4.45 11.58 -17.16
N GLU A 366 -5.63 11.81 -17.73
CA GLU A 366 -6.20 11.00 -18.81
C GLU A 366 -5.32 11.07 -20.06
N ARG A 367 -4.76 12.23 -20.37
CA ARG A 367 -3.86 12.43 -21.52
C ARG A 367 -2.55 11.66 -21.34
N VAL A 368 -1.94 11.73 -20.17
CA VAL A 368 -0.73 10.96 -19.84
C VAL A 368 -1.01 9.47 -19.94
N GLU A 369 -2.13 8.99 -19.41
CA GLU A 369 -2.56 7.58 -19.55
C GLU A 369 -2.62 7.16 -21.03
N ARG A 370 -3.27 7.96 -21.84
CA ARG A 370 -3.50 7.68 -23.27
C ARG A 370 -2.22 7.70 -24.12
N LEU A 371 -1.34 8.67 -23.86
CA LEU A 371 -0.14 8.89 -24.69
C LEU A 371 1.03 7.98 -24.30
N THR A 372 1.13 7.57 -23.04
CA THR A 372 2.30 6.83 -22.53
C THR A 372 2.59 5.52 -23.29
N PRO A 373 1.62 4.66 -23.68
CA PRO A 373 1.93 3.44 -24.42
C PRO A 373 2.63 3.68 -25.76
N GLU A 374 2.25 4.74 -26.48
CA GLU A 374 2.87 5.15 -27.74
C GLU A 374 4.31 5.67 -27.50
N VAL A 375 4.50 6.53 -26.50
CA VAL A 375 5.81 7.09 -26.17
C VAL A 375 6.78 5.99 -25.70
N LEU A 376 6.30 4.99 -24.94
CA LEU A 376 7.10 3.84 -24.53
C LEU A 376 7.60 3.04 -25.76
N ARG A 377 6.74 2.78 -26.74
CA ARG A 377 7.14 2.11 -27.98
C ARG A 377 8.20 2.91 -28.73
N THR A 378 7.99 4.21 -28.88
CA THR A 378 8.89 5.08 -29.64
C THR A 378 10.26 5.22 -28.98
N VAL A 379 10.31 5.37 -27.65
CA VAL A 379 11.55 5.67 -26.92
C VAL A 379 12.31 4.40 -26.53
N LYS A 380 11.62 3.33 -26.12
CA LYS A 380 12.25 2.10 -25.61
C LYS A 380 12.22 0.93 -26.59
N GLY A 381 11.47 1.04 -27.69
CA GLY A 381 11.28 -0.07 -28.64
C GLY A 381 10.52 -1.26 -28.02
N GLU A 382 9.82 -1.04 -26.90
CA GLU A 382 9.08 -2.09 -26.20
C GLU A 382 7.66 -2.20 -26.76
N GLU A 383 7.30 -3.35 -27.32
CA GLU A 383 5.92 -3.68 -27.70
C GLU A 383 5.06 -4.15 -26.51
N LYS A 384 5.55 -3.95 -25.30
CA LYS A 384 4.85 -4.41 -24.09
C LYS A 384 3.54 -3.67 -23.90
N VAL A 385 2.46 -4.43 -23.78
CA VAL A 385 1.17 -3.88 -23.39
C VAL A 385 1.23 -3.42 -21.92
N VAL A 386 0.92 -2.15 -21.69
CA VAL A 386 0.90 -1.52 -20.38
C VAL A 386 -0.39 -0.75 -20.17
N CYS A 387 -0.88 -0.70 -18.96
CA CYS A 387 -2.05 0.10 -18.57
C CYS A 387 -1.73 0.97 -17.36
N ALA A 388 -2.57 1.97 -17.10
CA ALA A 388 -2.58 2.69 -15.85
C ALA A 388 -2.86 1.73 -14.69
N ASN A 389 -2.19 1.92 -13.56
CA ASN A 389 -2.51 1.27 -12.31
C ASN A 389 -3.25 2.24 -11.37
N VAL A 390 -3.72 1.75 -10.22
CA VAL A 390 -4.51 2.55 -9.29
C VAL A 390 -3.79 3.82 -8.81
N ASP A 391 -2.45 3.78 -8.74
CA ASP A 391 -1.66 4.89 -8.22
C ASP A 391 -1.69 6.12 -9.15
N LEU A 392 -1.97 5.93 -10.46
CA LEU A 392 -2.08 7.04 -11.40
C LEU A 392 -3.17 8.03 -10.96
N PHE A 393 -4.34 7.56 -10.56
CA PHE A 393 -5.47 8.42 -10.22
C PHE A 393 -5.67 8.63 -8.72
N SER A 394 -5.21 7.70 -7.85
CA SER A 394 -5.48 7.80 -6.41
C SER A 394 -4.86 9.03 -5.77
N GLY A 395 -3.66 9.43 -6.19
CA GLY A 395 -3.00 10.64 -5.70
C GLY A 395 -3.76 11.91 -6.07
N LEU A 396 -4.26 12.01 -7.29
CA LEU A 396 -5.10 13.13 -7.75
C LEU A 396 -6.40 13.19 -6.96
N VAL A 397 -7.06 12.05 -6.74
CA VAL A 397 -8.29 11.98 -5.93
C VAL A 397 -8.05 12.49 -4.52
N TYR A 398 -6.95 12.10 -3.89
CA TYR A 398 -6.59 12.60 -2.57
C TYR A 398 -6.27 14.11 -2.58
N LYS A 399 -5.60 14.61 -3.63
CA LYS A 399 -5.35 16.04 -3.82
C LYS A 399 -6.66 16.83 -3.94
N MET A 400 -7.63 16.36 -4.73
CA MET A 400 -8.96 16.98 -4.87
C MET A 400 -9.72 17.05 -3.54
N MET A 401 -9.53 16.07 -2.65
CA MET A 401 -10.08 16.08 -1.30
C MET A 401 -9.26 16.89 -0.30
N GLY A 402 -8.16 17.53 -0.72
CA GLY A 402 -7.27 18.27 0.18
C GLY A 402 -6.53 17.39 1.20
N ILE A 403 -6.36 16.10 0.91
CA ILE A 403 -5.61 15.18 1.76
C ILE A 403 -4.12 15.36 1.49
N PRO A 404 -3.29 15.66 2.50
CA PRO A 404 -1.85 15.83 2.32
C PRO A 404 -1.13 14.56 1.86
N MET A 405 -0.07 14.70 1.06
CA MET A 405 0.69 13.57 0.50
C MET A 405 1.26 12.62 1.56
N GLU A 406 1.54 13.10 2.76
CA GLU A 406 2.00 12.27 3.88
C GLU A 406 0.97 11.23 4.33
N LEU A 407 -0.30 11.43 3.99
CA LEU A 407 -1.39 10.51 4.30
C LEU A 407 -1.72 9.51 3.19
N TYR A 408 -1.13 9.60 2.00
CA TYR A 408 -1.46 8.72 0.88
C TYR A 408 -1.14 7.24 1.17
N THR A 409 0.09 6.95 1.56
CA THR A 409 0.47 5.58 1.97
C THR A 409 -0.22 5.14 3.28
N PRO A 410 -0.37 5.99 4.31
CA PRO A 410 -1.19 5.68 5.48
C PRO A 410 -2.66 5.34 5.16
N LEU A 411 -3.31 6.03 4.25
CA LEU A 411 -4.66 5.69 3.78
C LEU A 411 -4.72 4.33 3.10
N PHE A 412 -3.71 4.04 2.29
CA PHE A 412 -3.56 2.71 1.70
C PHE A 412 -3.46 1.63 2.80
N ALA A 413 -2.69 1.90 3.88
CA ALA A 413 -2.58 0.98 5.01
C ALA A 413 -3.90 0.82 5.77
N VAL A 414 -4.66 1.92 5.98
CA VAL A 414 -6.01 1.88 6.57
C VAL A 414 -6.92 0.92 5.81
N ALA A 415 -6.98 1.07 4.51
CA ALA A 415 -7.79 0.22 3.64
C ALA A 415 -7.33 -1.25 3.67
N ARG A 416 -6.02 -1.48 3.46
CA ARG A 416 -5.42 -2.80 3.36
C ARG A 416 -5.38 -3.56 4.69
N MET A 417 -5.64 -2.90 5.81
CA MET A 417 -5.74 -3.55 7.12
C MET A 417 -6.70 -4.72 7.10
N VAL A 418 -7.83 -4.58 6.41
CA VAL A 418 -8.83 -5.63 6.25
C VAL A 418 -8.25 -6.85 5.55
N GLY A 419 -7.59 -6.64 4.40
CA GLY A 419 -6.96 -7.71 3.63
C GLY A 419 -5.85 -8.40 4.42
N TRP A 420 -5.02 -7.66 5.14
CA TRP A 420 -3.98 -8.26 5.99
C TRP A 420 -4.56 -9.10 7.13
N CYS A 421 -5.60 -8.60 7.82
CA CYS A 421 -6.28 -9.35 8.86
C CYS A 421 -6.93 -10.63 8.30
N ALA A 422 -7.58 -10.56 7.15
CA ALA A 422 -8.17 -11.72 6.51
C ALA A 422 -7.10 -12.77 6.14
N HIS A 423 -5.99 -12.35 5.52
CA HIS A 423 -4.87 -13.23 5.20
C HIS A 423 -4.21 -13.82 6.45
N ARG A 424 -4.09 -13.05 7.53
CA ARG A 424 -3.60 -13.54 8.82
C ARG A 424 -4.49 -14.66 9.35
N ILE A 425 -5.80 -14.43 9.41
CA ILE A 425 -6.76 -15.41 9.94
C ILE A 425 -6.76 -16.67 9.07
N GLU A 426 -6.79 -16.51 7.74
CA GLU A 426 -6.69 -17.64 6.82
C GLU A 426 -5.42 -18.47 7.06
N GLU A 427 -4.25 -17.80 7.21
CA GLU A 427 -2.97 -18.47 7.43
C GLU A 427 -2.94 -19.29 8.72
N VAL A 428 -3.42 -18.73 9.83
CA VAL A 428 -3.32 -19.38 11.15
C VAL A 428 -4.42 -20.42 11.40
N CYS A 429 -5.56 -20.30 10.71
CA CYS A 429 -6.69 -21.21 10.88
C CYS A 429 -6.69 -22.40 9.91
N GLN A 430 -5.71 -22.47 8.97
CA GLN A 430 -5.61 -23.60 8.06
C GLN A 430 -5.19 -24.89 8.79
N PRO A 431 -5.85 -26.03 8.50
CA PRO A 431 -5.34 -27.33 8.92
C PRO A 431 -3.95 -27.57 8.34
N ALA A 432 -3.02 -28.03 9.16
CA ALA A 432 -1.64 -28.33 8.74
C ALA A 432 -0.83 -27.08 8.29
N ASN A 433 -1.00 -25.95 8.98
CA ASN A 433 -0.17 -24.77 8.81
C ASN A 433 1.33 -25.14 8.88
N ARG A 434 2.13 -24.59 7.96
CA ARG A 434 3.57 -24.81 7.88
C ARG A 434 4.31 -23.48 7.82
N ILE A 435 5.43 -23.39 8.53
CA ILE A 435 6.32 -22.23 8.42
C ILE A 435 6.77 -22.05 6.97
N ILE A 436 6.56 -20.85 6.42
CA ILE A 436 7.02 -20.48 5.08
C ILE A 436 8.54 -20.33 5.11
N ARG A 437 9.26 -21.28 4.48
CA ARG A 437 10.72 -21.38 4.49
C ARG A 437 11.28 -21.62 3.08
N PRO A 438 11.53 -20.59 2.30
CA PRO A 438 12.19 -20.75 1.01
C PRO A 438 13.64 -21.24 1.20
N ALA A 439 14.16 -21.99 0.22
CA ALA A 439 15.55 -22.41 0.21
C ALA A 439 16.48 -21.30 -0.27
N TYR A 440 17.65 -21.18 0.36
CA TYR A 440 18.74 -20.31 -0.07
C TYR A 440 19.99 -21.15 -0.32
N LYS A 441 20.65 -20.91 -1.46
CA LYS A 441 21.94 -21.55 -1.79
C LYS A 441 23.08 -20.73 -1.21
N ALA A 442 23.83 -21.31 -0.27
CA ALA A 442 25.08 -20.73 0.19
C ALA A 442 26.15 -20.86 -0.92
N VAL A 443 26.77 -19.74 -1.29
CA VAL A 443 27.76 -19.67 -2.37
C VAL A 443 29.16 -19.31 -1.84
N ALA A 444 29.32 -18.95 -0.56
CA ALA A 444 30.63 -18.72 0.05
C ALA A 444 31.39 -20.05 0.12
N PRO A 445 32.69 -20.08 -0.29
CA PRO A 445 33.51 -21.26 -0.16
C PRO A 445 33.81 -21.57 1.32
N MET A 446 33.94 -22.84 1.63
CA MET A 446 34.43 -23.25 2.95
C MET A 446 35.86 -22.72 3.17
N ARG A 447 36.08 -22.14 4.33
CA ARG A 447 37.39 -21.60 4.74
C ARG A 447 37.77 -22.16 6.11
N ALA A 448 39.08 -22.38 6.31
CA ALA A 448 39.58 -22.71 7.64
C ALA A 448 39.54 -21.48 8.55
N PHE A 449 39.33 -21.70 9.83
CA PHE A 449 39.51 -20.64 10.82
C PHE A 449 40.98 -20.30 10.96
N VAL A 450 41.28 -19.02 10.89
CA VAL A 450 42.65 -18.49 11.12
C VAL A 450 42.64 -17.78 12.48
N PRO A 451 43.55 -18.10 13.41
CA PRO A 451 43.71 -17.39 14.67
C PRO A 451 43.93 -15.89 14.48
N LEU A 452 43.49 -15.08 15.45
CA LEU A 452 43.51 -13.61 15.32
C LEU A 452 44.89 -13.07 14.99
N ASP A 453 45.91 -13.58 15.65
CA ASP A 453 47.34 -13.14 15.48
C ASP A 453 47.98 -13.63 14.18
N GLN A 454 47.25 -14.36 13.33
CA GLN A 454 47.75 -14.92 12.06
C GLN A 454 46.94 -14.37 10.84
N ARG A 455 46.11 -13.37 11.04
CA ARG A 455 45.26 -12.77 10.00
C ARG A 455 45.96 -11.62 9.28
#